data_715048b307763baf119689af30d56e90
#
_entry.id   715048b307763baf119689af30d56e90
#
_cell.length_a   1.000
_cell.length_b   1.000
_cell.length_c   1.000
_cell.angle_alpha   90.00
_cell.angle_beta   90.00
_cell.angle_gamma   90.00
#
_symmetry.space_group_name_H-M   'P 1'
#
loop_
_entity.id
_entity.type
_entity.pdbx_description
1 polymer ?
#
loop_
_entity_poly.entity_id
_entity_poly.type
_entity_poly.pdbx_seq_one_letter_code
_entity_poly.pdbx_strand_id
1 'polypeptide(L)'
;MAKEIKFGADARKALESGVNQLADTVRVTLGPKGRNVVLDKSYGAPTITNDGVTIAKEIELKDPFENMGAQLIREVASKTNDVAGDGTTTATVLAQAMINAGMKNLAAGANPMVLRKGMKKASEAAVEAIKSMSSPISGKDQIARVAAISASDDNVGTMVADAMERVSKDGVITIEESKTMKTELDVVEGMQFDRGYISAYMCTDMEKMEAVLDDPYILITDKKISNIQEILPILEKLVQSGAKLLIIAEDIEGEALTTLILNKLRGTFTVVGVKAPGYGDRRKEMLQDIAILTGGTVISSELGYELKDADLSMLGHAKSVKVNKENTIIVDGLGDKKALEARIAQIRSQIGETKSEYDKEKLQERLAKLAGGVAVIRVGAATETEMKEYKYRMEDALNATRAAVEEGIVAGGGTAYIEAAKKVEELVKTLSGDEKTGAEIVLKALQAPLFHIASNAGEEGSVVVNKVKEAKKGIGYDALNDEYVDMIKSGILDPAKVTRSALENATSVASSFLTTESVVATIKEPAPAAPAAPDMGGMY
;
A
#
# COMPACT_ATOMS: atom_id res chain seq x y z
N MET A 1 9.65 24.58 -22.82
CA MET A 1 8.76 25.06 -21.76
C MET A 1 9.53 26.01 -20.84
N ALA A 2 9.05 27.23 -20.68
CA ALA A 2 9.64 28.21 -19.77
C ALA A 2 9.43 27.80 -18.31
N LYS A 3 10.31 28.26 -17.43
CA LYS A 3 10.25 27.99 -15.98
C LYS A 3 10.01 29.30 -15.22
N GLU A 4 9.20 29.22 -14.19
CA GLU A 4 9.04 30.27 -13.19
C GLU A 4 9.74 29.82 -11.91
N ILE A 5 10.47 30.75 -11.27
CA ILE A 5 11.27 30.46 -10.08
C ILE A 5 10.85 31.40 -8.96
N LYS A 6 10.54 30.85 -7.80
CA LYS A 6 10.33 31.58 -6.55
C LYS A 6 11.47 31.27 -5.58
N PHE A 7 11.83 32.22 -4.74
CA PHE A 7 12.92 32.10 -3.78
C PHE A 7 12.45 32.43 -2.35
N GLY A 8 13.20 31.95 -1.38
CA GLY A 8 13.11 32.35 0.02
C GLY A 8 11.72 32.16 0.62
N ALA A 9 11.24 33.20 1.28
CA ALA A 9 9.96 33.17 1.99
C ALA A 9 8.75 32.92 1.08
N ASP A 10 8.74 33.51 -0.14
CA ASP A 10 7.61 33.36 -1.08
C ASP A 10 7.51 31.92 -1.61
N ALA A 11 8.65 31.31 -1.90
CA ALA A 11 8.71 29.91 -2.30
C ALA A 11 8.15 28.99 -1.19
N ARG A 12 8.65 29.14 0.04
CA ARG A 12 8.22 28.34 1.18
C ARG A 12 6.75 28.55 1.53
N LYS A 13 6.25 29.78 1.48
CA LYS A 13 4.84 30.10 1.78
C LYS A 13 3.88 29.48 0.76
N ALA A 14 4.24 29.48 -0.52
CA ALA A 14 3.42 28.83 -1.55
C ALA A 14 3.37 27.29 -1.33
N LEU A 15 4.52 26.67 -1.05
CA LEU A 15 4.55 25.25 -0.71
C LEU A 15 3.75 24.94 0.56
N GLU A 16 3.89 25.75 1.64
CA GLU A 16 3.14 25.57 2.90
C GLU A 16 1.63 25.66 2.68
N SER A 17 1.17 26.57 1.81
CA SER A 17 -0.25 26.65 1.43
C SER A 17 -0.75 25.35 0.82
N GLY A 18 0.00 24.76 -0.10
CA GLY A 18 -0.35 23.47 -0.70
C GLY A 18 -0.34 22.30 0.29
N VAL A 19 0.66 22.27 1.18
CA VAL A 19 0.72 21.30 2.30
C VAL A 19 -0.54 21.37 3.15
N ASN A 20 -0.93 22.58 3.55
CA ASN A 20 -2.08 22.77 4.44
C ASN A 20 -3.39 22.43 3.74
N GLN A 21 -3.59 22.80 2.47
CA GLN A 21 -4.80 22.46 1.73
C GLN A 21 -5.00 20.94 1.66
N LEU A 22 -3.98 20.17 1.33
CA LEU A 22 -4.07 18.71 1.29
C LEU A 22 -4.26 18.12 2.70
N ALA A 23 -3.43 18.49 3.65
CA ALA A 23 -3.45 17.91 4.98
C ALA A 23 -4.76 18.24 5.73
N ASP A 24 -5.31 19.44 5.57
CA ASP A 24 -6.59 19.83 6.16
C ASP A 24 -7.76 19.03 5.59
N THR A 25 -7.68 18.65 4.31
CA THR A 25 -8.68 17.78 3.68
C THR A 25 -8.59 16.35 4.20
N VAL A 26 -7.37 15.82 4.40
CA VAL A 26 -7.16 14.45 4.87
C VAL A 26 -7.46 14.31 6.37
N ARG A 27 -7.03 15.25 7.22
CA ARG A 27 -7.13 15.12 8.69
C ARG A 27 -8.54 14.96 9.25
N VAL A 28 -9.58 15.39 8.49
CA VAL A 28 -10.97 15.26 8.92
C VAL A 28 -11.43 13.80 9.02
N THR A 29 -10.68 12.88 8.42
CA THR A 29 -10.97 11.43 8.44
C THR A 29 -10.37 10.72 9.66
N LEU A 30 -9.50 11.39 10.45
CA LEU A 30 -8.74 10.76 11.52
C LEU A 30 -9.61 10.42 12.73
N GLY A 31 -9.49 9.18 13.19
CA GLY A 31 -10.10 8.68 14.43
C GLY A 31 -11.55 8.17 14.24
N PRO A 32 -12.15 7.59 15.31
CA PRO A 32 -13.44 6.88 15.22
C PRO A 32 -14.63 7.79 14.92
N LYS A 33 -14.51 9.10 15.13
CA LYS A 33 -15.49 10.12 14.73
C LYS A 33 -15.04 10.94 13.53
N GLY A 34 -14.03 10.44 12.79
CA GLY A 34 -13.62 10.98 11.50
C GLY A 34 -14.75 10.93 10.47
N ARG A 35 -14.67 11.81 9.47
CA ARG A 35 -15.70 11.95 8.44
C ARG A 35 -15.14 11.62 7.08
N ASN A 36 -16.02 11.22 6.17
CA ASN A 36 -15.64 10.92 4.79
C ASN A 36 -15.43 12.20 3.99
N VAL A 37 -14.60 12.09 2.96
CA VAL A 37 -14.39 13.08 1.91
C VAL A 37 -15.04 12.58 0.63
N VAL A 38 -15.66 13.50 -0.12
CA VAL A 38 -16.26 13.20 -1.43
C VAL A 38 -15.29 13.66 -2.51
N LEU A 39 -14.90 12.74 -3.37
CA LEU A 39 -13.98 12.96 -4.48
C LEU A 39 -14.74 12.95 -5.80
N ASP A 40 -14.56 13.98 -6.61
CA ASP A 40 -15.11 14.05 -7.97
C ASP A 40 -14.39 13.04 -8.88
N LYS A 41 -15.13 12.44 -9.78
CA LYS A 41 -14.58 11.55 -10.81
C LYS A 41 -14.95 12.05 -12.18
N SER A 42 -13.98 12.02 -13.10
CA SER A 42 -14.22 12.43 -14.50
C SER A 42 -15.31 11.61 -15.19
N TYR A 43 -15.54 10.38 -14.73
CA TYR A 43 -16.56 9.46 -15.21
C TYR A 43 -17.15 8.67 -14.03
N GLY A 44 -18.47 8.50 -14.01
CA GLY A 44 -19.18 7.75 -12.97
C GLY A 44 -19.64 8.60 -11.80
N ALA A 45 -20.01 7.93 -10.70
CA ALA A 45 -20.41 8.60 -9.47
C ALA A 45 -19.19 9.08 -8.67
N PRO A 46 -19.32 10.19 -7.90
CA PRO A 46 -18.30 10.61 -6.96
C PRO A 46 -17.93 9.48 -5.98
N THR A 47 -16.66 9.40 -5.61
CA THR A 47 -16.18 8.45 -4.61
C THR A 47 -16.30 9.06 -3.22
N ILE A 48 -16.88 8.32 -2.28
CA ILE A 48 -16.92 8.69 -0.85
C ILE A 48 -15.90 7.79 -0.14
N THR A 49 -14.93 8.40 0.55
CA THR A 49 -13.87 7.66 1.22
C THR A 49 -13.34 8.38 2.45
N ASN A 50 -12.78 7.64 3.39
CA ASN A 50 -11.99 8.13 4.51
C ASN A 50 -10.51 7.70 4.41
N ASP A 51 -10.13 6.97 3.38
CA ASP A 51 -8.74 6.57 3.17
C ASP A 51 -7.87 7.77 2.79
N GLY A 52 -6.86 8.04 3.64
CA GLY A 52 -6.00 9.22 3.50
C GLY A 52 -5.13 9.19 2.24
N VAL A 53 -4.66 8.03 1.79
CA VAL A 53 -3.83 7.96 0.58
C VAL A 53 -4.66 8.17 -0.68
N THR A 54 -5.86 7.63 -0.76
CA THR A 54 -6.79 7.85 -1.87
C THR A 54 -7.15 9.33 -1.99
N ILE A 55 -7.49 9.98 -0.86
CA ILE A 55 -7.77 11.42 -0.85
C ILE A 55 -6.54 12.21 -1.30
N ALA A 56 -5.36 11.91 -0.77
CA ALA A 56 -4.14 12.63 -1.09
C ALA A 56 -3.73 12.52 -2.57
N LYS A 57 -4.01 11.39 -3.22
CA LYS A 57 -3.73 11.17 -4.65
C LYS A 57 -4.61 11.99 -5.58
N GLU A 58 -5.85 12.24 -5.20
CA GLU A 58 -6.83 12.98 -6.01
C GLU A 58 -6.67 14.51 -5.92
N ILE A 59 -5.95 15.02 -4.90
CA ILE A 59 -5.79 16.48 -4.75
C ILE A 59 -4.75 17.00 -5.71
N GLU A 60 -5.20 17.83 -6.68
CA GLU A 60 -4.38 18.60 -7.59
C GLU A 60 -4.78 20.08 -7.53
N LEU A 61 -3.81 20.96 -7.23
CA LEU A 61 -4.04 22.38 -7.04
C LEU A 61 -3.73 23.16 -8.33
N LYS A 62 -4.46 24.26 -8.56
CA LYS A 62 -4.30 25.09 -9.75
C LYS A 62 -2.95 25.80 -9.82
N ASP A 63 -2.50 26.35 -8.69
CA ASP A 63 -1.18 26.99 -8.59
C ASP A 63 -0.09 25.92 -8.57
N PRO A 64 0.86 25.94 -9.52
CA PRO A 64 1.88 24.91 -9.62
C PRO A 64 2.83 24.88 -8.42
N PHE A 65 3.04 26.00 -7.73
CA PHE A 65 3.88 26.06 -6.54
C PHE A 65 3.16 25.47 -5.32
N GLU A 66 1.89 25.79 -5.12
CA GLU A 66 1.06 25.15 -4.09
C GLU A 66 0.92 23.65 -4.37
N ASN A 67 0.71 23.27 -5.64
CA ASN A 67 0.59 21.86 -6.03
C ASN A 67 1.84 21.05 -5.71
N MET A 68 3.05 21.64 -5.85
CA MET A 68 4.28 20.97 -5.39
C MET A 68 4.29 20.73 -3.89
N GLY A 69 3.76 21.65 -3.08
CA GLY A 69 3.57 21.45 -1.64
C GLY A 69 2.62 20.29 -1.34
N ALA A 70 1.48 20.23 -2.03
CA ALA A 70 0.55 19.12 -1.93
C ALA A 70 1.18 17.78 -2.36
N GLN A 71 1.98 17.77 -3.44
CA GLN A 71 2.69 16.58 -3.91
C GLN A 71 3.70 16.03 -2.88
N LEU A 72 4.40 16.90 -2.15
CA LEU A 72 5.32 16.46 -1.09
C LEU A 72 4.58 15.74 0.04
N ILE A 73 3.41 16.24 0.45
CA ILE A 73 2.58 15.57 1.47
C ILE A 73 1.94 14.29 0.93
N ARG A 74 1.52 14.28 -0.34
CA ARG A 74 1.05 13.06 -1.01
C ARG A 74 2.12 11.96 -0.99
N GLU A 75 3.40 12.33 -1.14
CA GLU A 75 4.50 11.36 -1.04
C GLU A 75 4.60 10.75 0.36
N VAL A 76 4.38 11.53 1.44
CA VAL A 76 4.33 11.01 2.81
C VAL A 76 3.26 9.94 2.96
N ALA A 77 2.03 10.22 2.51
CA ALA A 77 0.92 9.28 2.57
C ALA A 77 1.21 8.02 1.74
N SER A 78 1.69 8.17 0.50
CA SER A 78 2.01 7.05 -0.40
C SER A 78 3.12 6.17 0.15
N LYS A 79 4.22 6.75 0.66
CA LYS A 79 5.32 5.97 1.26
C LYS A 79 4.90 5.23 2.52
N THR A 80 4.03 5.82 3.32
CA THR A 80 3.50 5.16 4.52
C THR A 80 2.61 3.98 4.13
N ASN A 81 1.78 4.16 3.11
CA ASN A 81 0.97 3.08 2.54
C ASN A 81 1.85 1.94 1.99
N ASP A 82 2.90 2.26 1.22
CA ASP A 82 3.81 1.25 0.63
C ASP A 82 4.51 0.39 1.70
N VAL A 83 4.85 0.97 2.86
CA VAL A 83 5.63 0.29 3.92
C VAL A 83 4.74 -0.42 4.94
N ALA A 84 3.63 0.19 5.32
CA ALA A 84 2.80 -0.25 6.44
C ALA A 84 1.34 -0.57 6.05
N GLY A 85 0.90 -0.11 4.88
CA GLY A 85 -0.45 -0.33 4.36
C GLY A 85 -1.57 0.39 5.12
N ASP A 86 -1.21 1.19 6.14
CA ASP A 86 -2.13 1.97 6.97
C ASP A 86 -1.38 3.17 7.57
N GLY A 87 -2.08 4.07 8.30
CA GLY A 87 -1.49 5.23 8.99
C GLY A 87 -1.20 6.43 8.10
N THR A 88 -1.74 6.47 6.89
CA THR A 88 -1.50 7.52 5.89
C THR A 88 -1.99 8.89 6.35
N THR A 89 -3.15 8.94 7.00
CA THR A 89 -3.70 10.16 7.62
C THR A 89 -2.83 10.65 8.77
N THR A 90 -2.39 9.75 9.65
CA THR A 90 -1.49 10.06 10.77
C THR A 90 -0.17 10.64 10.28
N ALA A 91 0.44 10.05 9.25
CA ALA A 91 1.68 10.53 8.65
C ALA A 91 1.53 11.94 8.06
N THR A 92 0.42 12.19 7.37
CA THR A 92 0.06 13.49 6.80
C THR A 92 -0.06 14.57 7.88
N VAL A 93 -0.75 14.27 8.97
CA VAL A 93 -0.95 15.17 10.12
C VAL A 93 0.38 15.48 10.82
N LEU A 94 1.22 14.47 11.04
CA LEU A 94 2.56 14.65 11.62
C LEU A 94 3.43 15.55 10.73
N ALA A 95 3.45 15.32 9.43
CA ALA A 95 4.23 16.12 8.49
C ALA A 95 3.77 17.58 8.46
N GLN A 96 2.45 17.83 8.40
CA GLN A 96 1.88 19.17 8.48
C GLN A 96 2.30 19.88 9.78
N ALA A 97 2.18 19.20 10.91
CA ALA A 97 2.54 19.79 12.21
C ALA A 97 4.02 20.16 12.28
N MET A 98 4.91 19.30 11.75
CA MET A 98 6.34 19.57 11.68
C MET A 98 6.67 20.75 10.76
N ILE A 99 6.06 20.80 9.56
CA ILE A 99 6.28 21.87 8.59
C ILE A 99 5.81 23.20 9.17
N ASN A 100 4.59 23.28 9.71
CA ASN A 100 4.04 24.51 10.27
C ASN A 100 4.83 25.00 11.50
N ALA A 101 5.34 24.12 12.34
CA ALA A 101 6.20 24.50 13.45
C ALA A 101 7.59 24.93 12.95
N GLY A 102 8.15 24.23 11.97
CA GLY A 102 9.44 24.54 11.36
C GLY A 102 9.45 25.88 10.64
N MET A 103 8.40 26.20 9.89
CA MET A 103 8.25 27.47 9.17
C MET A 103 8.29 28.67 10.10
N LYS A 104 7.67 28.58 11.28
CA LYS A 104 7.74 29.65 12.31
C LYS A 104 9.17 29.89 12.80
N ASN A 105 9.93 28.81 13.01
CA ASN A 105 11.32 28.89 13.45
C ASN A 105 12.27 29.40 12.36
N LEU A 106 12.03 29.01 11.08
CA LEU A 106 12.77 29.58 9.94
C LEU A 106 12.52 31.08 9.77
N ALA A 107 11.28 31.53 9.94
CA ALA A 107 10.95 32.96 9.93
C ALA A 107 11.63 33.73 11.07
N ALA A 108 11.91 33.08 12.19
CA ALA A 108 12.69 33.61 13.30
C ALA A 108 14.21 33.57 13.09
N GLY A 109 14.70 33.04 11.96
CA GLY A 109 16.11 33.04 11.58
C GLY A 109 16.89 31.76 11.95
N ALA A 110 16.21 30.67 12.31
CA ALA A 110 16.87 29.39 12.60
C ALA A 110 17.52 28.79 11.35
N ASN A 111 18.68 28.15 11.51
CA ASN A 111 19.39 27.50 10.40
C ASN A 111 18.72 26.17 10.02
N PRO A 112 18.16 26.05 8.78
CA PRO A 112 17.39 24.88 8.35
C PRO A 112 18.21 23.59 8.37
N MET A 113 19.51 23.65 8.06
CA MET A 113 20.37 22.46 8.04
C MET A 113 20.67 21.93 9.44
N VAL A 114 20.66 22.81 10.44
CA VAL A 114 20.83 22.43 11.86
C VAL A 114 19.51 21.94 12.44
N LEU A 115 18.38 22.61 12.11
CA LEU A 115 17.03 22.13 12.46
C LEU A 115 16.84 20.68 12.00
N ARG A 116 17.17 20.39 10.74
CA ARG A 116 17.08 19.03 10.16
C ARG A 116 17.82 17.99 10.99
N LYS A 117 19.02 18.29 11.51
CA LYS A 117 19.78 17.38 12.39
C LYS A 117 19.04 17.10 13.69
N GLY A 118 18.48 18.14 14.31
CA GLY A 118 17.68 18.00 15.53
C GLY A 118 16.40 17.19 15.30
N MET A 119 15.68 17.46 14.22
CA MET A 119 14.50 16.71 13.84
C MET A 119 14.81 15.21 13.65
N LYS A 120 15.90 14.89 12.94
CA LYS A 120 16.32 13.51 12.72
C LYS A 120 16.60 12.78 14.05
N LYS A 121 17.40 13.36 14.94
CA LYS A 121 17.69 12.78 16.26
C LYS A 121 16.44 12.56 17.09
N ALA A 122 15.51 13.52 17.09
CA ALA A 122 14.24 13.41 17.80
C ALA A 122 13.33 12.31 17.24
N SER A 123 13.27 12.20 15.93
CA SER A 123 12.53 11.11 15.25
C SER A 123 13.12 9.75 15.60
N GLU A 124 14.44 9.58 15.52
CA GLU A 124 15.12 8.34 15.89
C GLU A 124 14.85 7.95 17.36
N ALA A 125 14.91 8.91 18.29
CA ALA A 125 14.60 8.66 19.69
C ALA A 125 13.13 8.27 19.93
N ALA A 126 12.19 8.92 19.23
CA ALA A 126 10.77 8.57 19.31
C ALA A 126 10.48 7.19 18.73
N VAL A 127 11.10 6.85 17.59
CA VAL A 127 10.97 5.53 16.94
C VAL A 127 11.51 4.42 17.85
N GLU A 128 12.66 4.63 18.46
CA GLU A 128 13.22 3.69 19.44
C GLU A 128 12.29 3.49 20.64
N ALA A 129 11.71 4.58 21.16
CA ALA A 129 10.71 4.52 22.22
C ALA A 129 9.47 3.72 21.79
N ILE A 130 8.92 3.96 20.59
CA ILE A 130 7.77 3.21 20.05
C ILE A 130 8.11 1.71 19.96
N LYS A 131 9.27 1.36 19.40
CA LYS A 131 9.72 -0.04 19.31
C LYS A 131 9.86 -0.69 20.69
N SER A 132 10.39 0.03 21.66
CA SER A 132 10.55 -0.47 23.03
C SER A 132 9.23 -0.66 23.79
N MET A 133 8.17 0.03 23.39
CA MET A 133 6.83 -0.09 23.96
C MET A 133 6.00 -1.20 23.27
N SER A 134 6.46 -1.68 22.13
CA SER A 134 5.73 -2.69 21.37
C SER A 134 5.63 -4.01 22.14
N SER A 135 4.46 -4.62 22.06
CA SER A 135 4.18 -5.95 22.59
C SER A 135 3.76 -6.89 21.44
N PRO A 136 4.28 -8.11 21.39
CA PRO A 136 3.86 -9.08 20.39
C PRO A 136 2.35 -9.31 20.44
N ILE A 137 1.72 -9.43 19.28
CA ILE A 137 0.31 -9.77 19.20
C ILE A 137 0.11 -11.23 19.61
N SER A 138 -0.86 -11.50 20.44
CA SER A 138 -1.16 -12.84 20.94
C SER A 138 -2.64 -13.19 20.77
N GLY A 139 -2.89 -14.22 19.95
CA GLY A 139 -4.21 -14.80 19.77
C GLY A 139 -5.14 -14.01 18.82
N LYS A 140 -6.22 -14.70 18.46
CA LYS A 140 -7.23 -14.24 17.50
C LYS A 140 -7.93 -12.95 17.93
N ASP A 141 -8.20 -12.79 19.23
CA ASP A 141 -8.93 -11.64 19.75
C ASP A 141 -8.17 -10.32 19.55
N GLN A 142 -6.85 -10.31 19.72
CA GLN A 142 -6.04 -9.12 19.48
C GLN A 142 -5.94 -8.81 17.98
N ILE A 143 -5.84 -9.83 17.14
CA ILE A 143 -5.89 -9.69 15.68
C ILE A 143 -7.22 -9.04 15.27
N ALA A 144 -8.33 -9.58 15.76
CA ALA A 144 -9.66 -9.03 15.47
C ALA A 144 -9.81 -7.56 15.92
N ARG A 145 -9.26 -7.21 17.08
CA ARG A 145 -9.30 -5.83 17.59
C ARG A 145 -8.48 -4.85 16.73
N VAL A 146 -7.27 -5.22 16.33
CA VAL A 146 -6.45 -4.39 15.43
C VAL A 146 -7.18 -4.14 14.11
N ALA A 147 -7.72 -5.20 13.51
CA ALA A 147 -8.48 -5.10 12.27
C ALA A 147 -9.77 -4.28 12.42
N ALA A 148 -10.50 -4.47 13.54
CA ALA A 148 -11.72 -3.72 13.82
C ALA A 148 -11.48 -2.22 14.01
N ILE A 149 -10.38 -1.83 14.64
CA ILE A 149 -10.01 -0.42 14.82
C ILE A 149 -9.67 0.21 13.48
N SER A 150 -8.82 -0.44 12.68
CA SER A 150 -8.44 0.08 11.36
C SER A 150 -9.67 0.24 10.45
N ALA A 151 -10.57 -0.75 10.42
CA ALA A 151 -11.80 -0.68 9.63
C ALA A 151 -12.94 0.12 10.27
N SER A 152 -12.84 0.47 11.55
CA SER A 152 -13.96 1.00 12.35
C SER A 152 -15.21 0.08 12.29
N ASP A 153 -15.01 -1.26 12.25
CA ASP A 153 -16.07 -2.26 12.10
C ASP A 153 -15.66 -3.61 12.74
N ASP A 154 -16.41 -4.05 13.76
CA ASP A 154 -16.13 -5.30 14.47
C ASP A 154 -16.33 -6.56 13.58
N ASN A 155 -17.24 -6.51 12.60
CA ASN A 155 -17.45 -7.62 11.68
C ASN A 155 -16.25 -7.80 10.77
N VAL A 156 -15.68 -6.72 10.27
CA VAL A 156 -14.43 -6.73 9.49
C VAL A 156 -13.31 -7.32 10.34
N GLY A 157 -13.19 -6.87 11.61
CA GLY A 157 -12.20 -7.39 12.54
C GLY A 157 -12.26 -8.91 12.72
N THR A 158 -13.46 -9.42 12.95
CA THR A 158 -13.70 -10.86 13.10
C THR A 158 -13.35 -11.62 11.83
N MET A 159 -13.77 -11.11 10.67
CA MET A 159 -13.54 -11.77 9.37
C MET A 159 -12.06 -11.84 9.00
N VAL A 160 -11.31 -10.76 9.22
CA VAL A 160 -9.85 -10.74 8.98
C VAL A 160 -9.14 -11.72 9.92
N ALA A 161 -9.53 -11.77 11.20
CA ALA A 161 -8.97 -12.72 12.16
C ALA A 161 -9.29 -14.18 11.79
N ASP A 162 -10.51 -14.46 11.33
CA ASP A 162 -10.90 -15.77 10.82
C ASP A 162 -10.10 -16.17 9.58
N ALA A 163 -9.89 -15.23 8.67
CA ALA A 163 -9.07 -15.45 7.49
C ALA A 163 -7.62 -15.81 7.87
N MET A 164 -7.03 -15.04 8.80
CA MET A 164 -5.65 -15.29 9.26
C MET A 164 -5.50 -16.62 10.02
N GLU A 165 -6.55 -17.06 10.73
CA GLU A 165 -6.53 -18.35 11.42
C GLU A 165 -6.63 -19.52 10.44
N ARG A 166 -7.42 -19.38 9.36
CA ARG A 166 -7.61 -20.45 8.36
C ARG A 166 -6.41 -20.66 7.45
N VAL A 167 -5.68 -19.59 7.14
CA VAL A 167 -4.41 -19.70 6.43
C VAL A 167 -3.26 -19.68 7.43
N SER A 168 -2.19 -20.41 7.17
CA SER A 168 -1.00 -20.41 8.05
C SER A 168 -0.43 -18.99 8.20
N LYS A 169 0.54 -18.78 9.11
CA LYS A 169 1.20 -17.47 9.30
C LYS A 169 1.76 -16.85 8.01
N ASP A 170 2.14 -17.71 7.07
CA ASP A 170 2.64 -17.33 5.75
C ASP A 170 1.56 -17.40 4.66
N GLY A 171 0.29 -17.62 5.06
CA GLY A 171 -0.84 -17.74 4.16
C GLY A 171 -1.25 -16.42 3.54
N VAL A 172 -1.78 -16.50 2.34
CA VAL A 172 -2.21 -15.33 1.55
C VAL A 172 -3.68 -15.05 1.80
N ILE A 173 -4.00 -13.77 2.03
CA ILE A 173 -5.38 -13.29 2.10
C ILE A 173 -5.56 -12.26 1.00
N THR A 174 -6.58 -12.45 0.17
CA THR A 174 -7.00 -11.51 -0.88
C THR A 174 -8.40 -10.99 -0.60
N ILE A 175 -8.67 -9.78 -1.09
CA ILE A 175 -9.98 -9.15 -1.01
C ILE A 175 -10.48 -8.94 -2.43
N GLU A 176 -11.61 -9.54 -2.74
CA GLU A 176 -12.25 -9.50 -4.05
C GLU A 176 -13.67 -8.92 -3.95
N GLU A 177 -14.20 -8.49 -5.07
CA GLU A 177 -15.59 -8.04 -5.15
C GLU A 177 -16.53 -9.24 -5.27
N SER A 178 -17.56 -9.28 -4.45
CA SER A 178 -18.62 -10.30 -4.55
C SER A 178 -19.61 -9.93 -5.66
N LYS A 179 -20.12 -10.94 -6.35
CA LYS A 179 -21.26 -10.78 -7.25
C LYS A 179 -22.60 -10.76 -6.50
N THR A 180 -22.56 -10.97 -5.17
CA THR A 180 -23.73 -11.00 -4.30
C THR A 180 -23.68 -9.83 -3.33
N MET A 181 -24.79 -9.54 -2.65
CA MET A 181 -24.82 -8.50 -1.60
C MET A 181 -24.20 -8.95 -0.26
N LYS A 182 -23.71 -10.20 -0.18
CA LYS A 182 -23.13 -10.74 1.04
C LYS A 182 -21.62 -10.74 0.98
N THR A 183 -21.01 -10.41 2.11
CA THR A 183 -19.57 -10.60 2.31
C THR A 183 -19.31 -12.01 2.84
N GLU A 184 -18.41 -12.74 2.20
CA GLU A 184 -18.13 -14.15 2.49
C GLU A 184 -16.62 -14.39 2.55
N LEU A 185 -16.20 -15.36 3.40
CA LEU A 185 -14.82 -15.80 3.52
C LEU A 185 -14.70 -17.25 3.02
N ASP A 186 -13.96 -17.43 1.96
CA ASP A 186 -13.62 -18.74 1.42
C ASP A 186 -12.12 -19.01 1.54
N VAL A 187 -11.73 -20.29 1.63
CA VAL A 187 -10.34 -20.71 1.47
C VAL A 187 -10.27 -21.59 0.23
N VAL A 188 -9.43 -21.18 -0.70
CA VAL A 188 -9.28 -21.83 -2.01
C VAL A 188 -7.82 -22.26 -2.24
N GLU A 189 -7.63 -23.14 -3.21
CA GLU A 189 -6.28 -23.51 -3.65
C GLU A 189 -5.65 -22.31 -4.37
N GLY A 190 -4.38 -22.05 -4.07
CA GLY A 190 -3.68 -20.92 -4.66
C GLY A 190 -2.29 -20.75 -4.08
N MET A 191 -1.52 -19.85 -4.67
CA MET A 191 -0.20 -19.52 -4.16
C MET A 191 0.22 -18.09 -4.49
N GLN A 192 1.13 -17.55 -3.66
CA GLN A 192 1.82 -16.30 -3.93
C GLN A 192 3.31 -16.56 -4.18
N PHE A 193 3.88 -15.78 -5.09
CA PHE A 193 5.35 -15.72 -5.25
C PHE A 193 5.84 -14.28 -5.45
N ASP A 194 7.09 -14.05 -5.05
CA ASP A 194 7.71 -12.73 -4.92
C ASP A 194 8.26 -12.25 -6.29
N ARG A 195 7.37 -12.07 -7.26
CA ARG A 195 7.64 -11.45 -8.56
C ARG A 195 6.40 -10.67 -8.98
N GLY A 196 6.59 -9.40 -9.29
CA GLY A 196 5.54 -8.54 -9.81
C GLY A 196 5.57 -8.42 -11.33
N TYR A 197 4.74 -7.52 -11.85
CA TYR A 197 4.66 -7.26 -13.29
C TYR A 197 6.00 -6.72 -13.84
N ILE A 198 6.31 -7.09 -15.08
CA ILE A 198 7.53 -6.63 -15.78
C ILE A 198 7.43 -5.15 -16.11
N SER A 199 6.22 -4.64 -16.36
CA SER A 199 5.98 -3.23 -16.71
C SER A 199 4.69 -2.72 -16.06
N ALA A 200 4.75 -1.52 -15.48
CA ALA A 200 3.58 -0.84 -14.91
C ALA A 200 2.47 -0.57 -15.95
N TYR A 201 2.79 -0.48 -17.23
CA TYR A 201 1.81 -0.35 -18.31
C TYR A 201 0.91 -1.59 -18.47
N MET A 202 1.24 -2.70 -17.82
CA MET A 202 0.42 -3.91 -17.78
C MET A 202 -0.64 -3.89 -16.67
N CYS A 203 -0.64 -2.91 -15.77
CA CYS A 203 -1.65 -2.76 -14.73
C CYS A 203 -3.04 -2.57 -15.34
N THR A 204 -4.06 -3.20 -14.75
CA THR A 204 -5.47 -3.01 -15.09
C THR A 204 -6.12 -1.94 -14.22
N ASP A 205 -5.60 -1.78 -12.99
CA ASP A 205 -5.95 -0.72 -12.05
C ASP A 205 -4.72 0.19 -11.87
N MET A 206 -4.79 1.38 -12.45
CA MET A 206 -3.69 2.36 -12.39
C MET A 206 -3.66 3.13 -11.07
N GLU A 207 -4.77 3.18 -10.34
CA GLU A 207 -4.82 3.84 -9.03
C GLU A 207 -4.07 3.02 -7.98
N LYS A 208 -4.28 1.70 -7.99
CA LYS A 208 -3.59 0.75 -7.10
C LYS A 208 -2.27 0.24 -7.65
N MET A 209 -1.95 0.54 -8.90
CA MET A 209 -0.79 -0.05 -9.61
C MET A 209 -0.82 -1.59 -9.58
N GLU A 210 -1.98 -2.16 -9.82
CA GLU A 210 -2.22 -3.60 -9.81
C GLU A 210 -2.79 -4.08 -11.15
N ALA A 211 -2.51 -5.33 -11.48
CA ALA A 211 -3.17 -6.02 -12.57
C ALA A 211 -4.04 -7.15 -11.99
N VAL A 212 -5.33 -7.10 -12.25
CA VAL A 212 -6.30 -8.14 -11.86
C VAL A 212 -6.82 -8.80 -13.12
N LEU A 213 -6.63 -10.10 -13.25
CA LEU A 213 -7.09 -10.91 -14.35
C LEU A 213 -8.12 -11.91 -13.81
N ASP A 214 -9.36 -11.81 -14.27
CA ASP A 214 -10.38 -12.81 -13.99
C ASP A 214 -10.36 -13.86 -15.09
N ASP A 215 -10.36 -15.11 -14.70
CA ASP A 215 -10.41 -16.29 -15.56
C ASP A 215 -9.27 -16.34 -16.62
N PRO A 216 -8.00 -16.04 -16.22
CA PRO A 216 -6.90 -15.97 -17.16
C PRO A 216 -6.35 -17.34 -17.54
N TYR A 217 -5.88 -17.47 -18.77
CA TYR A 217 -4.90 -18.49 -19.14
C TYR A 217 -3.51 -18.11 -18.63
N ILE A 218 -2.68 -19.11 -18.34
CA ILE A 218 -1.34 -18.93 -17.77
C ILE A 218 -0.32 -19.67 -18.62
N LEU A 219 0.55 -18.93 -19.30
CA LEU A 219 1.70 -19.45 -20.04
C LEU A 219 2.88 -19.54 -19.10
N ILE A 220 3.45 -20.73 -18.93
CA ILE A 220 4.54 -21.00 -17.98
C ILE A 220 5.78 -21.47 -18.76
N THR A 221 6.87 -20.75 -18.66
CA THR A 221 8.12 -21.11 -19.34
C THR A 221 9.35 -20.71 -18.54
N ASP A 222 10.42 -21.47 -18.66
CA ASP A 222 11.75 -21.15 -18.13
C ASP A 222 12.61 -20.34 -19.12
N LYS A 223 12.06 -20.05 -20.33
CA LYS A 223 12.76 -19.31 -21.39
C LYS A 223 12.55 -17.81 -21.26
N LYS A 224 13.48 -17.06 -21.86
CA LYS A 224 13.26 -15.64 -22.16
C LYS A 224 12.44 -15.48 -23.42
N ILE A 225 11.55 -14.49 -23.44
CA ILE A 225 10.75 -14.14 -24.61
C ILE A 225 11.20 -12.77 -25.09
N SER A 226 12.01 -12.74 -26.16
CA SER A 226 12.52 -11.50 -26.77
C SER A 226 11.84 -11.20 -28.11
N ASN A 227 11.40 -12.24 -28.81
CA ASN A 227 10.75 -12.14 -30.11
C ASN A 227 9.28 -12.56 -30.00
N ILE A 228 8.35 -11.68 -30.41
CA ILE A 228 6.91 -11.95 -30.36
C ILE A 228 6.49 -13.15 -31.22
N GLN A 229 7.25 -13.46 -32.29
CA GLN A 229 6.96 -14.57 -33.20
C GLN A 229 6.98 -15.93 -32.49
N GLU A 230 7.72 -16.05 -31.40
CA GLU A 230 7.82 -17.31 -30.63
C GLU A 230 6.49 -17.67 -29.93
N ILE A 231 5.69 -16.68 -29.59
CA ILE A 231 4.39 -16.87 -28.89
C ILE A 231 3.20 -16.44 -29.73
N LEU A 232 3.42 -15.94 -30.96
CA LEU A 232 2.35 -15.43 -31.83
C LEU A 232 1.24 -16.43 -32.07
N PRO A 233 1.50 -17.72 -32.34
CA PRO A 233 0.43 -18.70 -32.63
C PRO A 233 -0.54 -18.89 -31.46
N ILE A 234 -0.06 -18.82 -30.23
CA ILE A 234 -0.91 -18.93 -29.03
C ILE A 234 -1.64 -17.61 -28.75
N LEU A 235 -0.99 -16.46 -28.98
CA LEU A 235 -1.61 -15.15 -28.80
C LEU A 235 -2.78 -14.94 -29.74
N GLU A 236 -2.68 -15.34 -31.02
CA GLU A 236 -3.77 -15.25 -32.01
C GLU A 236 -5.01 -16.00 -31.54
N LYS A 237 -4.84 -17.23 -31.04
CA LYS A 237 -5.95 -18.04 -30.51
C LYS A 237 -6.63 -17.38 -29.30
N LEU A 238 -5.83 -16.81 -28.37
CA LEU A 238 -6.33 -16.13 -27.17
C LEU A 238 -7.05 -14.82 -27.51
N VAL A 239 -6.50 -14.02 -28.43
CA VAL A 239 -7.14 -12.80 -28.91
C VAL A 239 -8.48 -13.08 -29.57
N GLN A 240 -8.56 -14.10 -30.39
CA GLN A 240 -9.81 -14.49 -31.05
C GLN A 240 -10.91 -14.92 -30.06
N SER A 241 -10.51 -15.53 -28.94
CA SER A 241 -11.45 -15.94 -27.89
C SER A 241 -11.76 -14.82 -26.89
N GLY A 242 -11.05 -13.66 -26.93
CA GLY A 242 -11.18 -12.57 -25.96
C GLY A 242 -10.63 -12.94 -24.58
N ALA A 243 -9.80 -13.96 -24.49
CA ALA A 243 -9.26 -14.46 -23.24
C ALA A 243 -8.15 -13.55 -22.69
N LYS A 244 -7.97 -13.56 -21.37
CA LYS A 244 -6.88 -12.86 -20.68
C LYS A 244 -5.70 -13.80 -20.52
N LEU A 245 -4.48 -13.26 -20.50
CA LEU A 245 -3.25 -14.06 -20.38
C LEU A 245 -2.31 -13.52 -19.30
N LEU A 246 -1.87 -14.42 -18.42
CA LEU A 246 -0.67 -14.25 -17.61
C LEU A 246 0.49 -14.99 -18.27
N ILE A 247 1.62 -14.32 -18.45
CA ILE A 247 2.87 -14.95 -18.93
C ILE A 247 3.86 -14.99 -17.78
N ILE A 248 4.27 -16.19 -17.38
CA ILE A 248 5.34 -16.43 -16.40
C ILE A 248 6.55 -16.93 -17.17
N ALA A 249 7.57 -16.10 -17.34
CA ALA A 249 8.75 -16.40 -18.14
C ALA A 249 10.03 -16.01 -17.37
N GLU A 250 11.20 -16.53 -17.79
CA GLU A 250 12.46 -16.05 -17.20
C GLU A 250 12.60 -14.53 -17.31
N ASP A 251 12.32 -13.98 -18.50
CA ASP A 251 12.16 -12.56 -18.75
C ASP A 251 11.32 -12.34 -20.02
N ILE A 252 10.73 -11.14 -20.14
CA ILE A 252 10.08 -10.68 -21.38
C ILE A 252 10.72 -9.34 -21.72
N GLU A 253 11.37 -9.24 -22.86
CA GLU A 253 12.18 -8.07 -23.21
C GLU A 253 12.05 -7.71 -24.71
N GLY A 254 12.62 -6.59 -25.10
CA GLY A 254 12.75 -6.18 -26.49
C GLY A 254 11.43 -5.98 -27.23
N GLU A 255 11.36 -6.54 -28.44
CA GLU A 255 10.18 -6.43 -29.32
C GLU A 255 8.94 -7.08 -28.71
N ALA A 256 9.11 -8.24 -28.06
CA ALA A 256 8.00 -8.96 -27.46
C ALA A 256 7.29 -8.13 -26.38
N LEU A 257 8.06 -7.54 -25.45
CA LEU A 257 7.52 -6.69 -24.38
C LEU A 257 6.78 -5.48 -24.97
N THR A 258 7.40 -4.79 -25.94
CA THR A 258 6.82 -3.60 -26.56
C THR A 258 5.49 -3.92 -27.24
N THR A 259 5.46 -5.02 -28.00
CA THR A 259 4.26 -5.47 -28.72
C THR A 259 3.12 -5.84 -27.77
N LEU A 260 3.40 -6.56 -26.69
CA LEU A 260 2.40 -6.91 -25.66
C LEU A 260 1.82 -5.67 -25.00
N ILE A 261 2.67 -4.72 -24.60
CA ILE A 261 2.24 -3.45 -23.98
C ILE A 261 1.37 -2.64 -24.94
N LEU A 262 1.78 -2.49 -26.21
CA LEU A 262 1.01 -1.74 -27.20
C LEU A 262 -0.40 -2.34 -27.43
N ASN A 263 -0.51 -3.66 -27.54
CA ASN A 263 -1.80 -4.33 -27.71
C ASN A 263 -2.69 -4.18 -26.47
N LYS A 264 -2.11 -4.26 -25.27
CA LYS A 264 -2.85 -4.00 -24.02
C LYS A 264 -3.34 -2.56 -23.94
N LEU A 265 -2.50 -1.57 -24.26
CA LEU A 265 -2.88 -0.15 -24.25
C LEU A 265 -3.96 0.19 -25.28
N ARG A 266 -3.97 -0.51 -26.42
CA ARG A 266 -5.03 -0.40 -27.45
C ARG A 266 -6.32 -1.11 -27.06
N GLY A 267 -6.34 -1.84 -25.93
CA GLY A 267 -7.50 -2.62 -25.50
C GLY A 267 -7.77 -3.87 -26.36
N THR A 268 -6.84 -4.25 -27.24
CA THR A 268 -6.99 -5.40 -28.14
C THR A 268 -6.80 -6.72 -27.40
N PHE A 269 -5.93 -6.73 -26.39
CA PHE A 269 -5.59 -7.93 -25.64
C PHE A 269 -5.17 -7.62 -24.22
N THR A 270 -5.76 -8.29 -23.23
CA THR A 270 -5.39 -8.14 -21.84
C THR A 270 -4.32 -9.16 -21.47
N VAL A 271 -3.09 -8.69 -21.27
CA VAL A 271 -1.94 -9.52 -20.96
C VAL A 271 -1.09 -8.91 -19.84
N VAL A 272 -0.59 -9.76 -18.97
CA VAL A 272 0.36 -9.39 -17.92
C VAL A 272 1.55 -10.33 -17.99
N GLY A 273 2.75 -9.77 -18.00
CA GLY A 273 4.01 -10.52 -17.95
C GLY A 273 4.64 -10.39 -16.57
N VAL A 274 5.07 -11.50 -16.00
CA VAL A 274 5.80 -11.58 -14.74
C VAL A 274 7.05 -12.43 -14.90
N LYS A 275 8.09 -12.13 -14.12
CA LYS A 275 9.30 -12.98 -14.11
C LYS A 275 9.06 -14.25 -13.32
N ALA A 276 9.60 -15.35 -13.80
CA ALA A 276 9.57 -16.62 -13.11
C ALA A 276 10.22 -16.52 -11.72
N PRO A 277 9.62 -17.10 -10.67
CA PRO A 277 10.19 -17.07 -9.33
C PRO A 277 11.42 -17.97 -9.20
N GLY A 278 12.34 -17.61 -8.32
CA GLY A 278 13.56 -18.37 -8.06
C GLY A 278 14.62 -18.24 -9.15
N TYR A 279 15.70 -19.03 -9.00
CA TYR A 279 16.85 -19.10 -9.92
C TYR A 279 17.31 -20.55 -10.06
N GLY A 280 17.89 -20.90 -11.23
CA GLY A 280 18.42 -22.25 -11.50
C GLY A 280 17.38 -23.35 -11.28
N ASP A 281 17.78 -24.44 -10.64
CA ASP A 281 16.89 -25.59 -10.40
C ASP A 281 15.67 -25.26 -9.53
N ARG A 282 15.78 -24.31 -8.60
CA ARG A 282 14.63 -23.82 -7.82
C ARG A 282 13.57 -23.18 -8.69
N ARG A 283 13.96 -22.43 -9.73
CA ARG A 283 13.01 -21.86 -10.68
C ARG A 283 12.21 -22.97 -11.37
N LYS A 284 12.88 -24.01 -11.83
CA LYS A 284 12.23 -25.15 -12.50
C LYS A 284 11.20 -25.81 -11.57
N GLU A 285 11.60 -26.05 -10.32
CA GLU A 285 10.73 -26.64 -9.32
C GLU A 285 9.50 -25.75 -8.98
N MET A 286 9.70 -24.44 -8.86
CA MET A 286 8.59 -23.50 -8.62
C MET A 286 7.68 -23.37 -9.84
N LEU A 287 8.21 -23.36 -11.07
CA LEU A 287 7.39 -23.37 -12.28
C LEU A 287 6.57 -24.65 -12.37
N GLN A 288 7.13 -25.80 -11.98
CA GLN A 288 6.41 -27.07 -11.93
C GLN A 288 5.29 -27.06 -10.88
N ASP A 289 5.51 -26.43 -9.71
CA ASP A 289 4.47 -26.25 -8.70
C ASP A 289 3.31 -25.40 -9.21
N ILE A 290 3.62 -24.29 -9.91
CA ILE A 290 2.62 -23.43 -10.55
C ILE A 290 1.86 -24.19 -11.62
N ALA A 291 2.56 -24.99 -12.44
CA ALA A 291 1.94 -25.79 -13.49
C ALA A 291 0.96 -26.81 -12.92
N ILE A 292 1.33 -27.52 -11.85
CA ILE A 292 0.45 -28.48 -11.17
C ILE A 292 -0.77 -27.78 -10.57
N LEU A 293 -0.56 -26.64 -9.90
CA LEU A 293 -1.63 -25.85 -9.28
C LEU A 293 -2.66 -25.38 -10.33
N THR A 294 -2.19 -24.99 -11.50
CA THR A 294 -3.04 -24.38 -12.55
C THR A 294 -3.47 -25.33 -13.65
N GLY A 295 -3.00 -26.59 -13.61
CA GLY A 295 -3.28 -27.59 -14.64
C GLY A 295 -2.55 -27.34 -15.96
N GLY A 296 -1.48 -26.52 -15.94
CA GLY A 296 -0.68 -26.22 -17.13
C GLY A 296 0.55 -27.12 -17.28
N THR A 297 1.32 -26.84 -18.31
CA THR A 297 2.59 -27.51 -18.62
C THR A 297 3.71 -26.48 -18.68
N VAL A 298 4.84 -26.76 -18.06
CA VAL A 298 6.03 -25.91 -18.19
C VAL A 298 6.63 -26.10 -19.58
N ILE A 299 6.67 -25.01 -20.36
CA ILE A 299 7.30 -25.01 -21.69
C ILE A 299 8.78 -24.77 -21.53
N SER A 300 9.55 -25.86 -21.64
CA SER A 300 11.00 -25.87 -21.48
C SER A 300 11.66 -26.74 -22.52
N SER A 301 12.81 -26.30 -23.04
CA SER A 301 13.60 -27.11 -23.99
C SER A 301 14.12 -28.41 -23.37
N GLU A 302 14.39 -28.42 -22.06
CA GLU A 302 14.80 -29.64 -21.35
C GLU A 302 13.68 -30.69 -21.31
N LEU A 303 12.42 -30.24 -21.31
CA LEU A 303 11.24 -31.11 -21.40
C LEU A 303 10.81 -31.40 -22.83
N GLY A 304 11.53 -30.88 -23.82
CA GLY A 304 11.26 -31.10 -25.25
C GLY A 304 10.19 -30.18 -25.83
N TYR A 305 9.81 -29.10 -25.13
CA TYR A 305 8.79 -28.16 -25.60
C TYR A 305 9.39 -26.85 -26.10
N GLU A 306 8.90 -26.36 -27.23
CA GLU A 306 9.23 -25.05 -27.78
C GLU A 306 8.03 -24.09 -27.66
N LEU A 307 8.29 -22.79 -27.44
CA LEU A 307 7.23 -21.77 -27.30
C LEU A 307 6.33 -21.69 -28.55
N LYS A 308 6.92 -21.86 -29.75
CA LYS A 308 6.18 -21.82 -31.02
C LYS A 308 5.17 -22.96 -31.18
N ASP A 309 5.42 -24.07 -30.46
CA ASP A 309 4.55 -25.28 -30.54
C ASP A 309 3.53 -25.29 -29.38
N ALA A 310 3.46 -24.20 -28.57
CA ALA A 310 2.51 -24.08 -27.48
C ALA A 310 1.05 -24.11 -27.98
N ASP A 311 0.24 -24.87 -27.27
CA ASP A 311 -1.20 -24.95 -27.52
C ASP A 311 -2.02 -24.59 -26.28
N LEU A 312 -3.30 -24.27 -26.46
CA LEU A 312 -4.22 -23.91 -25.37
C LEU A 312 -4.29 -24.99 -24.28
N SER A 313 -4.18 -26.26 -24.64
CA SER A 313 -4.17 -27.39 -23.71
C SER A 313 -2.93 -27.44 -22.79
N MET A 314 -1.86 -26.71 -23.14
CA MET A 314 -0.64 -26.62 -22.35
C MET A 314 -0.66 -25.43 -21.38
N LEU A 315 -1.62 -24.52 -21.55
CA LEU A 315 -1.75 -23.36 -20.67
C LEU A 315 -2.42 -23.76 -19.35
N GLY A 316 -1.89 -23.21 -18.24
CA GLY A 316 -2.57 -23.27 -16.96
C GLY A 316 -3.79 -22.36 -16.95
N HIS A 317 -4.64 -22.55 -15.96
CA HIS A 317 -5.85 -21.75 -15.76
C HIS A 317 -6.11 -21.51 -14.28
N ALA A 318 -6.62 -20.33 -13.93
CA ALA A 318 -7.01 -19.97 -12.57
C ALA A 318 -8.27 -19.10 -12.60
N LYS A 319 -9.00 -19.05 -11.50
CA LYS A 319 -10.20 -18.22 -11.40
C LYS A 319 -9.87 -16.74 -11.38
N SER A 320 -8.81 -16.35 -10.64
CA SER A 320 -8.27 -15.00 -10.71
C SER A 320 -6.76 -14.98 -10.48
N VAL A 321 -6.11 -13.92 -11.01
CA VAL A 321 -4.70 -13.64 -10.75
C VAL A 321 -4.58 -12.16 -10.42
N LYS A 322 -3.90 -11.85 -9.31
CA LYS A 322 -3.59 -10.49 -8.88
C LYS A 322 -2.08 -10.28 -8.92
N VAL A 323 -1.63 -9.26 -9.63
CA VAL A 323 -0.20 -8.92 -9.77
C VAL A 323 0.01 -7.47 -9.36
N ASN A 324 0.91 -7.25 -8.42
CA ASN A 324 1.39 -5.92 -8.07
C ASN A 324 2.87 -5.75 -8.47
N LYS A 325 3.53 -4.72 -8.00
CA LYS A 325 4.94 -4.44 -8.32
C LYS A 325 5.90 -5.52 -7.81
N GLU A 326 5.57 -6.23 -6.75
CA GLU A 326 6.45 -7.13 -6.02
C GLU A 326 6.01 -8.59 -6.06
N ASN A 327 4.70 -8.83 -6.11
CA ASN A 327 4.10 -10.13 -5.92
C ASN A 327 3.10 -10.50 -7.01
N THR A 328 2.98 -11.81 -7.25
CA THR A 328 1.91 -12.42 -8.05
C THR A 328 1.16 -13.42 -7.18
N ILE A 329 -0.17 -13.30 -7.14
CA ILE A 329 -1.06 -14.19 -6.40
C ILE A 329 -1.96 -14.90 -7.40
N ILE A 330 -1.91 -16.23 -7.41
CA ILE A 330 -2.80 -17.09 -8.18
C ILE A 330 -3.88 -17.60 -7.21
N VAL A 331 -5.12 -17.37 -7.54
CA VAL A 331 -6.29 -17.71 -6.70
C VAL A 331 -7.13 -18.77 -7.43
N ASP A 332 -7.43 -19.84 -6.74
CA ASP A 332 -8.28 -20.93 -7.24
C ASP A 332 -7.74 -21.49 -8.57
N GLY A 333 -6.55 -22.07 -8.51
CA GLY A 333 -5.93 -22.75 -9.65
C GLY A 333 -6.74 -23.98 -10.06
N LEU A 334 -6.98 -24.14 -11.36
CA LEU A 334 -7.84 -25.20 -11.90
C LEU A 334 -7.08 -26.50 -12.23
N GLY A 335 -5.98 -26.78 -11.47
CA GLY A 335 -5.23 -28.03 -11.57
C GLY A 335 -5.93 -29.22 -10.94
N ASP A 336 -5.38 -30.41 -11.17
CA ASP A 336 -5.89 -31.64 -10.52
C ASP A 336 -5.49 -31.69 -9.04
N LYS A 337 -6.48 -31.73 -8.16
CA LYS A 337 -6.29 -31.81 -6.69
C LYS A 337 -5.41 -32.98 -6.25
N LYS A 338 -5.57 -34.14 -6.88
CA LYS A 338 -4.76 -35.31 -6.56
C LYS A 338 -3.28 -35.11 -6.93
N ALA A 339 -3.02 -34.45 -8.07
CA ALA A 339 -1.66 -34.11 -8.47
C ALA A 339 -1.05 -33.09 -7.51
N LEU A 340 -1.82 -32.11 -7.05
CA LEU A 340 -1.40 -31.12 -6.04
C LEU A 340 -1.08 -31.78 -4.69
N GLU A 341 -1.96 -32.64 -4.19
CA GLU A 341 -1.74 -33.42 -2.96
C GLU A 341 -0.49 -34.30 -3.05
N ALA A 342 -0.29 -34.99 -4.17
CA ALA A 342 0.90 -35.81 -4.43
C ALA A 342 2.17 -34.95 -4.43
N ARG A 343 2.12 -33.74 -5.01
CA ARG A 343 3.24 -32.81 -5.02
C ARG A 343 3.58 -32.31 -3.61
N ILE A 344 2.58 -31.97 -2.82
CA ILE A 344 2.74 -31.60 -1.41
C ILE A 344 3.38 -32.74 -0.61
N ALA A 345 2.92 -33.96 -0.80
CA ALA A 345 3.50 -35.14 -0.16
C ALA A 345 4.97 -35.37 -0.55
N GLN A 346 5.31 -35.17 -1.84
CA GLN A 346 6.68 -35.26 -2.34
C GLN A 346 7.60 -34.23 -1.66
N ILE A 347 7.17 -32.96 -1.56
CA ILE A 347 7.96 -31.91 -0.90
C ILE A 347 8.16 -32.24 0.60
N ARG A 348 7.14 -32.76 1.29
CA ARG A 348 7.25 -33.21 2.68
C ARG A 348 8.29 -34.33 2.85
N SER A 349 8.33 -35.30 1.94
CA SER A 349 9.36 -36.35 1.95
C SER A 349 10.75 -35.76 1.77
N GLN A 350 10.94 -34.85 0.82
CA GLN A 350 12.20 -34.18 0.58
C GLN A 350 12.71 -33.38 1.81
N ILE A 351 11.80 -32.73 2.56
CA ILE A 351 12.14 -32.05 3.82
C ILE A 351 12.69 -33.05 4.86
N GLY A 352 12.12 -34.27 4.91
CA GLY A 352 12.58 -35.34 5.82
C GLY A 352 13.93 -35.96 5.45
N GLU A 353 14.26 -35.98 4.17
CA GLU A 353 15.46 -36.63 3.63
C GLU A 353 16.67 -35.68 3.55
N THR A 354 16.42 -34.39 3.44
CA THR A 354 17.50 -33.39 3.26
C THR A 354 18.29 -33.13 4.55
N LYS A 355 19.60 -33.11 4.43
CA LYS A 355 20.55 -32.87 5.54
C LYS A 355 20.99 -31.40 5.63
N SER A 356 20.73 -30.62 4.61
CA SER A 356 21.08 -29.20 4.54
C SER A 356 19.97 -28.38 5.22
N GLU A 357 20.27 -27.68 6.30
CA GLU A 357 19.29 -26.80 6.97
C GLU A 357 18.78 -25.69 6.03
N TYR A 358 19.65 -25.17 5.19
CA TYR A 358 19.28 -24.17 4.18
C TYR A 358 18.28 -24.72 3.14
N ASP A 359 18.55 -25.93 2.60
CA ASP A 359 17.63 -26.54 1.64
C ASP A 359 16.32 -26.93 2.31
N LYS A 360 16.37 -27.36 3.55
CA LYS A 360 15.20 -27.67 4.36
C LYS A 360 14.32 -26.44 4.57
N GLU A 361 14.91 -25.30 4.92
CA GLU A 361 14.21 -24.02 5.03
C GLU A 361 13.51 -23.65 3.72
N LYS A 362 14.21 -23.76 2.59
CA LYS A 362 13.66 -23.43 1.27
C LYS A 362 12.57 -24.40 0.80
N LEU A 363 12.65 -25.66 1.15
CA LEU A 363 11.58 -26.64 0.92
C LEU A 363 10.36 -26.33 1.81
N GLN A 364 10.58 -25.90 3.06
CA GLN A 364 9.50 -25.49 3.97
C GLN A 364 8.77 -24.24 3.45
N GLU A 365 9.51 -23.21 2.99
CA GLU A 365 8.90 -22.03 2.34
C GLU A 365 8.04 -22.43 1.13
N ARG A 366 8.55 -23.31 0.30
CA ARG A 366 7.84 -23.79 -0.88
C ARG A 366 6.59 -24.60 -0.53
N LEU A 367 6.71 -25.47 0.50
CA LEU A 367 5.57 -26.19 1.04
C LEU A 367 4.49 -25.26 1.58
N ALA A 368 4.88 -24.24 2.35
CA ALA A 368 3.96 -23.26 2.91
C ALA A 368 3.19 -22.50 1.81
N LYS A 369 3.90 -22.08 0.74
CA LYS A 369 3.28 -21.41 -0.41
C LYS A 369 2.28 -22.29 -1.17
N LEU A 370 2.55 -23.59 -1.28
CA LEU A 370 1.72 -24.51 -2.05
C LEU A 370 0.57 -25.11 -1.22
N ALA A 371 0.81 -25.42 0.04
CA ALA A 371 -0.15 -26.08 0.93
C ALA A 371 -1.02 -25.10 1.73
N GLY A 372 -0.61 -23.83 1.84
CA GLY A 372 -1.28 -22.82 2.68
C GLY A 372 -2.62 -22.34 2.10
N GLY A 373 -2.84 -22.47 0.80
CA GLY A 373 -4.01 -21.94 0.11
C GLY A 373 -4.06 -20.41 0.13
N VAL A 374 -5.16 -19.86 -0.35
CA VAL A 374 -5.48 -18.43 -0.33
C VAL A 374 -6.83 -18.24 0.34
N ALA A 375 -6.89 -17.44 1.40
CA ALA A 375 -8.16 -16.97 1.93
C ALA A 375 -8.66 -15.82 1.07
N VAL A 376 -9.87 -15.94 0.56
CA VAL A 376 -10.53 -14.94 -0.29
C VAL A 376 -11.70 -14.34 0.48
N ILE A 377 -11.59 -13.06 0.82
CA ILE A 377 -12.70 -12.30 1.38
C ILE A 377 -13.41 -11.64 0.21
N ARG A 378 -14.64 -12.11 -0.11
CA ARG A 378 -15.46 -11.51 -1.14
C ARG A 378 -16.39 -10.50 -0.52
N VAL A 379 -16.16 -9.23 -0.84
CA VAL A 379 -16.92 -8.10 -0.30
C VAL A 379 -18.17 -7.88 -1.12
N GLY A 380 -19.34 -7.96 -0.48
CA GLY A 380 -20.63 -7.68 -1.08
C GLY A 380 -21.29 -6.47 -0.44
N ALA A 381 -21.96 -5.65 -1.26
CA ALA A 381 -22.78 -4.51 -0.80
C ALA A 381 -23.92 -4.23 -1.78
N ALA A 382 -24.85 -3.36 -1.37
CA ALA A 382 -26.02 -3.03 -2.19
C ALA A 382 -25.68 -2.11 -3.38
N THR A 383 -24.64 -1.31 -3.26
CA THR A 383 -24.18 -0.37 -4.30
C THR A 383 -22.68 -0.51 -4.56
N GLU A 384 -22.26 -0.15 -5.76
CA GLU A 384 -20.83 -0.16 -6.14
C GLU A 384 -20.00 0.78 -5.26
N THR A 385 -20.54 1.94 -4.90
CA THR A 385 -19.85 2.91 -4.03
C THR A 385 -19.61 2.33 -2.63
N GLU A 386 -20.63 1.71 -2.03
CA GLU A 386 -20.53 1.06 -0.72
C GLU A 386 -19.57 -0.13 -0.75
N MET A 387 -19.61 -0.93 -1.82
CA MET A 387 -18.73 -2.08 -2.00
C MET A 387 -17.26 -1.65 -2.08
N LYS A 388 -16.95 -0.61 -2.84
CA LYS A 388 -15.59 -0.07 -2.95
C LYS A 388 -15.10 0.48 -1.61
N GLU A 389 -15.93 1.24 -0.90
CA GLU A 389 -15.59 1.79 0.41
C GLU A 389 -15.32 0.66 1.41
N TYR A 390 -16.18 -0.36 1.44
CA TYR A 390 -16.02 -1.50 2.34
C TYR A 390 -14.79 -2.36 2.00
N LYS A 391 -14.47 -2.49 0.72
CA LYS A 391 -13.25 -3.15 0.25
C LYS A 391 -12.00 -2.41 0.71
N TYR A 392 -11.94 -1.09 0.60
CA TYR A 392 -10.81 -0.28 1.08
C TYR A 392 -10.60 -0.44 2.57
N ARG A 393 -11.66 -0.34 3.37
CA ARG A 393 -11.59 -0.57 4.82
C ARG A 393 -11.06 -1.96 5.18
N MET A 394 -11.47 -2.99 4.43
CA MET A 394 -10.96 -4.34 4.63
C MET A 394 -9.47 -4.48 4.26
N GLU A 395 -9.04 -3.84 3.18
CA GLU A 395 -7.63 -3.81 2.77
C GLU A 395 -6.76 -3.15 3.85
N ASP A 396 -7.19 -2.01 4.40
CA ASP A 396 -6.51 -1.31 5.48
C ASP A 396 -6.43 -2.18 6.74
N ALA A 397 -7.56 -2.80 7.14
CA ALA A 397 -7.61 -3.71 8.28
C ALA A 397 -6.66 -4.91 8.13
N LEU A 398 -6.59 -5.51 6.95
CA LEU A 398 -5.68 -6.62 6.66
C LEU A 398 -4.21 -6.17 6.75
N ASN A 399 -3.89 -5.01 6.18
CA ASN A 399 -2.53 -4.47 6.20
C ASN A 399 -2.10 -4.06 7.62
N ALA A 400 -2.98 -3.39 8.37
CA ALA A 400 -2.74 -3.07 9.78
C ALA A 400 -2.49 -4.34 10.62
N THR A 401 -3.25 -5.39 10.36
CA THR A 401 -3.10 -6.66 11.08
C THR A 401 -1.77 -7.34 10.74
N ARG A 402 -1.36 -7.36 9.46
CA ARG A 402 -0.03 -7.85 9.05
C ARG A 402 1.09 -7.06 9.72
N ALA A 403 0.99 -5.74 9.72
CA ALA A 403 1.96 -4.87 10.38
C ALA A 403 2.05 -5.14 11.90
N ALA A 404 0.91 -5.44 12.54
CA ALA A 404 0.87 -5.80 13.96
C ALA A 404 1.48 -7.18 14.25
N VAL A 405 1.29 -8.14 13.36
CA VAL A 405 1.94 -9.46 13.48
C VAL A 405 3.46 -9.36 13.32
N GLU A 406 3.94 -8.49 12.42
CA GLU A 406 5.37 -8.30 12.16
C GLU A 406 6.12 -7.60 13.31
N GLU A 407 5.60 -6.49 13.83
CA GLU A 407 6.33 -5.64 14.79
C GLU A 407 5.59 -5.44 16.13
N GLY A 408 4.46 -6.12 16.32
CA GLY A 408 3.67 -5.99 17.54
C GLY A 408 2.76 -4.76 17.54
N ILE A 409 2.18 -4.52 18.71
CA ILE A 409 1.16 -3.50 18.97
C ILE A 409 1.60 -2.53 20.07
N VAL A 410 1.10 -1.31 19.98
CA VAL A 410 1.26 -0.24 20.97
C VAL A 410 -0.10 0.33 21.36
N ALA A 411 -0.15 1.17 22.40
CA ALA A 411 -1.36 1.90 22.76
C ALA A 411 -1.79 2.82 21.60
N GLY A 412 -3.03 2.65 21.13
CA GLY A 412 -3.57 3.35 19.96
C GLY A 412 -4.04 4.77 20.23
N GLY A 413 -4.77 5.33 19.26
CA GLY A 413 -5.38 6.65 19.38
C GLY A 413 -4.39 7.80 19.56
N GLY A 414 -3.16 7.67 19.08
CA GLY A 414 -2.09 8.65 19.25
C GLY A 414 -1.40 8.62 20.62
N THR A 415 -1.81 7.73 21.53
CA THR A 415 -1.25 7.63 22.89
C THR A 415 0.24 7.24 22.85
N ALA A 416 0.64 6.32 21.98
CA ALA A 416 2.04 5.91 21.82
C ALA A 416 2.96 7.08 21.47
N TYR A 417 2.51 8.05 20.67
CA TYR A 417 3.29 9.25 20.37
C TYR A 417 3.47 10.16 21.59
N ILE A 418 2.42 10.29 22.44
CA ILE A 418 2.50 11.06 23.69
C ILE A 418 3.49 10.42 24.67
N GLU A 419 3.51 9.09 24.73
CA GLU A 419 4.47 8.36 25.57
C GLU A 419 5.90 8.46 25.01
N ALA A 420 6.08 8.34 23.68
CA ALA A 420 7.37 8.50 23.03
C ALA A 420 7.93 9.93 23.19
N ALA A 421 7.06 10.94 23.28
CA ALA A 421 7.44 12.32 23.52
C ALA A 421 8.29 12.51 24.78
N LYS A 422 8.08 11.71 25.83
CA LYS A 422 8.88 11.75 27.07
C LYS A 422 10.37 11.47 26.79
N LYS A 423 10.65 10.52 25.89
CA LYS A 423 12.04 10.22 25.50
C LYS A 423 12.66 11.34 24.68
N VAL A 424 11.87 11.96 23.81
CA VAL A 424 12.30 13.14 23.05
C VAL A 424 12.54 14.34 23.97
N GLU A 425 11.72 14.55 25.02
CA GLU A 425 11.93 15.60 26.03
C GLU A 425 13.28 15.43 26.79
N GLU A 426 13.66 14.19 27.09
CA GLU A 426 14.98 13.89 27.65
C GLU A 426 16.11 14.29 26.68
N LEU A 427 15.97 13.93 25.41
CA LEU A 427 16.93 14.28 24.35
C LEU A 427 17.06 15.81 24.20
N VAL A 428 15.94 16.55 24.17
CA VAL A 428 15.89 18.01 24.02
C VAL A 428 16.72 18.71 25.08
N LYS A 429 16.77 18.17 26.31
CA LYS A 429 17.58 18.72 27.42
C LYS A 429 19.08 18.61 27.17
N THR A 430 19.51 17.68 26.30
CA THR A 430 20.92 17.46 25.96
C THR A 430 21.39 18.27 24.76
N LEU A 431 20.47 18.87 24.01
CA LEU A 431 20.74 19.63 22.78
C LEU A 431 20.75 21.14 23.05
N SER A 432 21.33 21.91 22.14
CA SER A 432 21.42 23.38 22.23
C SER A 432 21.20 24.05 20.85
N GLY A 433 20.87 25.35 20.85
CA GLY A 433 20.68 26.15 19.64
C GLY A 433 19.62 25.58 18.69
N ASP A 434 19.83 25.73 17.39
CA ASP A 434 18.88 25.31 16.37
C ASP A 434 18.70 23.79 16.31
N GLU A 435 19.66 23.01 16.78
CA GLU A 435 19.50 21.56 16.88
C GLU A 435 18.45 21.18 17.94
N LYS A 436 18.45 21.88 19.08
CA LYS A 436 17.41 21.76 20.09
C LYS A 436 16.06 22.17 19.54
N THR A 437 15.99 23.30 18.84
CA THR A 437 14.77 23.78 18.19
C THR A 437 14.22 22.74 17.17
N GLY A 438 15.11 22.11 16.42
CA GLY A 438 14.71 21.01 15.51
C GLY A 438 14.07 19.82 16.23
N ALA A 439 14.61 19.43 17.38
CA ALA A 439 14.04 18.37 18.20
C ALA A 439 12.70 18.79 18.84
N GLU A 440 12.55 20.04 19.25
CA GLU A 440 11.30 20.61 19.79
C GLU A 440 10.17 20.64 18.74
N ILE A 441 10.50 20.84 17.44
CA ILE A 441 9.53 20.75 16.35
C ILE A 441 8.90 19.34 16.31
N VAL A 442 9.72 18.28 16.37
CA VAL A 442 9.21 16.90 16.38
C VAL A 442 8.43 16.63 17.67
N LEU A 443 8.96 17.03 18.83
CA LEU A 443 8.27 16.89 20.11
C LEU A 443 6.87 17.48 20.10
N LYS A 444 6.70 18.65 19.49
CA LYS A 444 5.40 19.29 19.35
C LYS A 444 4.50 18.52 18.38
N ALA A 445 5.06 18.06 17.27
CA ALA A 445 4.30 17.34 16.25
C ALA A 445 3.75 15.98 16.73
N LEU A 446 4.45 15.31 17.66
CA LEU A 446 3.98 14.05 18.26
C LEU A 446 2.62 14.17 18.97
N GLN A 447 2.17 15.37 19.28
CA GLN A 447 0.86 15.62 19.90
C GLN A 447 -0.27 15.71 18.87
N ALA A 448 0.06 15.97 17.61
CA ALA A 448 -0.93 16.29 16.59
C ALA A 448 -1.93 15.15 16.30
N PRO A 449 -1.55 13.86 16.25
CA PRO A 449 -2.51 12.80 16.03
C PRO A 449 -3.62 12.76 17.10
N LEU A 450 -3.27 12.70 18.38
CA LEU A 450 -4.23 12.73 19.48
C LEU A 450 -5.07 14.01 19.49
N PHE A 451 -4.42 15.16 19.24
CA PHE A 451 -5.11 16.46 19.17
C PHE A 451 -6.24 16.42 18.11
N HIS A 452 -5.96 15.93 16.90
CA HIS A 452 -6.95 15.89 15.83
C HIS A 452 -8.01 14.81 16.04
N ILE A 453 -7.67 13.66 16.62
CA ILE A 453 -8.66 12.63 17.02
C ILE A 453 -9.67 13.24 17.99
N ALA A 454 -9.21 13.94 19.02
CA ALA A 454 -10.08 14.61 19.98
C ALA A 454 -10.92 15.73 19.35
N SER A 455 -10.29 16.56 18.50
CA SER A 455 -10.98 17.65 17.80
C SER A 455 -12.07 17.13 16.85
N ASN A 456 -11.81 16.04 16.11
CA ASN A 456 -12.81 15.39 15.27
C ASN A 456 -13.94 14.75 16.07
N ALA A 457 -13.70 14.41 17.34
CA ALA A 457 -14.71 13.93 18.28
C ALA A 457 -15.56 15.07 18.90
N GLY A 458 -15.18 16.32 18.67
CA GLY A 458 -15.88 17.50 19.20
C GLY A 458 -15.29 18.05 20.51
N GLU A 459 -14.16 17.49 20.97
CA GLU A 459 -13.49 17.88 22.19
C GLU A 459 -12.35 18.90 21.95
N GLU A 460 -11.95 19.64 22.99
CA GLU A 460 -10.80 20.53 22.90
C GLU A 460 -9.51 19.71 22.91
N GLY A 461 -8.88 19.52 21.76
CA GLY A 461 -7.71 18.65 21.56
C GLY A 461 -6.54 18.97 22.50
N SER A 462 -6.30 20.25 22.81
CA SER A 462 -5.22 20.66 23.72
C SER A 462 -5.47 20.20 25.16
N VAL A 463 -6.71 20.20 25.60
CA VAL A 463 -7.10 19.72 26.95
C VAL A 463 -6.91 18.21 27.03
N VAL A 464 -7.35 17.48 25.99
CA VAL A 464 -7.22 16.01 25.94
C VAL A 464 -5.74 15.61 25.94
N VAL A 465 -4.91 16.25 25.10
CA VAL A 465 -3.47 16.00 25.04
C VAL A 465 -2.80 16.21 26.42
N ASN A 466 -3.13 17.30 27.11
CA ASN A 466 -2.56 17.57 28.44
C ASN A 466 -2.97 16.52 29.48
N LYS A 467 -4.24 16.13 29.49
CA LYS A 467 -4.72 15.06 30.40
C LYS A 467 -4.01 13.72 30.15
N VAL A 468 -3.79 13.34 28.88
CA VAL A 468 -3.09 12.09 28.55
C VAL A 468 -1.59 12.18 28.91
N LYS A 469 -0.95 13.35 28.77
CA LYS A 469 0.44 13.56 29.21
C LYS A 469 0.65 13.34 30.71
N GLU A 470 -0.32 13.79 31.52
CA GLU A 470 -0.30 13.67 32.97
C GLU A 470 -0.77 12.30 33.47
N ALA A 471 -1.40 11.51 32.61
CA ALA A 471 -1.93 10.19 32.94
C ALA A 471 -0.82 9.14 33.16
N LYS A 472 -1.19 8.02 33.77
CA LYS A 472 -0.31 6.85 33.90
C LYS A 472 -0.01 6.26 32.52
N LYS A 473 1.14 5.61 32.39
CA LYS A 473 1.53 4.89 31.16
C LYS A 473 0.41 3.94 30.71
N GLY A 474 0.08 3.98 29.41
CA GLY A 474 -0.97 3.16 28.78
C GLY A 474 -2.37 3.78 28.86
N ILE A 475 -2.59 4.84 29.61
CA ILE A 475 -3.88 5.55 29.66
C ILE A 475 -3.91 6.56 28.51
N GLY A 476 -4.94 6.44 27.66
CA GLY A 476 -5.21 7.33 26.54
C GLY A 476 -6.68 7.77 26.53
N TYR A 477 -7.06 8.45 25.47
CA TYR A 477 -8.40 8.96 25.26
C TYR A 477 -9.16 8.10 24.25
N ASP A 478 -10.25 7.46 24.69
CA ASP A 478 -11.22 6.79 23.84
C ASP A 478 -12.18 7.85 23.27
N ALA A 479 -11.93 8.24 22.03
CA ALA A 479 -12.72 9.28 21.36
C ALA A 479 -14.12 8.80 20.93
N LEU A 480 -14.38 7.48 20.92
CA LEU A 480 -15.69 6.94 20.60
C LEU A 480 -16.64 7.14 21.78
N ASN A 481 -16.18 6.81 23.00
CA ASN A 481 -16.99 6.82 24.22
C ASN A 481 -16.77 8.06 25.10
N ASP A 482 -15.81 8.94 24.73
CA ASP A 482 -15.42 10.14 25.49
C ASP A 482 -14.93 9.81 26.91
N GLU A 483 -14.01 8.83 27.00
CA GLU A 483 -13.48 8.34 28.27
C GLU A 483 -11.95 8.22 28.24
N TYR A 484 -11.31 8.27 29.45
CA TYR A 484 -9.88 8.01 29.62
C TYR A 484 -9.67 6.58 30.12
N VAL A 485 -9.09 5.72 29.29
CA VAL A 485 -9.00 4.28 29.53
C VAL A 485 -7.58 3.75 29.33
N ASP A 486 -7.34 2.54 29.86
CA ASP A 486 -6.14 1.75 29.49
C ASP A 486 -6.32 1.25 28.05
N MET A 487 -5.61 1.87 27.11
CA MET A 487 -5.81 1.65 25.67
C MET A 487 -5.64 0.18 25.28
N ILE A 488 -4.63 -0.48 25.81
CA ILE A 488 -4.35 -1.89 25.49
C ILE A 488 -5.46 -2.79 26.04
N LYS A 489 -5.90 -2.61 27.28
CA LYS A 489 -6.96 -3.42 27.88
C LYS A 489 -8.32 -3.16 27.23
N SER A 490 -8.58 -1.92 26.84
CA SER A 490 -9.79 -1.55 26.11
C SER A 490 -9.77 -1.99 24.64
N GLY A 491 -8.64 -2.53 24.19
CA GLY A 491 -8.47 -3.02 22.84
C GLY A 491 -8.24 -1.93 21.80
N ILE A 492 -7.92 -0.69 22.20
CA ILE A 492 -7.57 0.40 21.29
C ILE A 492 -6.08 0.31 20.99
N LEU A 493 -5.75 -0.37 19.89
CA LEU A 493 -4.41 -0.83 19.56
C LEU A 493 -3.99 -0.29 18.19
N ASP A 494 -2.75 0.21 18.09
CA ASP A 494 -2.13 0.57 16.82
C ASP A 494 -0.95 -0.38 16.54
N PRO A 495 -0.71 -0.79 15.28
CA PRO A 495 0.50 -1.52 14.91
C PRO A 495 1.74 -0.65 15.12
N ALA A 496 2.77 -1.19 15.78
CA ALA A 496 4.02 -0.45 16.01
C ALA A 496 4.70 -0.04 14.69
N LYS A 497 4.64 -0.91 13.68
CA LYS A 497 5.17 -0.63 12.33
C LYS A 497 4.48 0.57 11.69
N VAL A 498 3.15 0.65 11.77
CA VAL A 498 2.36 1.79 11.24
C VAL A 498 2.76 3.07 11.96
N THR A 499 2.74 3.04 13.30
CA THR A 499 3.05 4.21 14.14
C THR A 499 4.45 4.77 13.88
N ARG A 500 5.49 3.92 13.83
CA ARG A 500 6.85 4.39 13.57
C ARG A 500 7.07 4.85 12.12
N SER A 501 6.53 4.11 11.13
CA SER A 501 6.71 4.45 9.71
C SER A 501 6.07 5.79 9.36
N ALA A 502 4.88 6.08 9.93
CA ALA A 502 4.23 7.37 9.78
C ALA A 502 5.13 8.52 10.28
N LEU A 503 5.78 8.36 11.44
CA LEU A 503 6.70 9.35 12.00
C LEU A 503 7.98 9.50 11.15
N GLU A 504 8.58 8.40 10.73
CA GLU A 504 9.81 8.40 9.91
C GLU A 504 9.58 9.11 8.57
N ASN A 505 8.51 8.77 7.86
CA ASN A 505 8.16 9.36 6.57
C ASN A 505 7.78 10.84 6.72
N ALA A 506 6.99 11.19 7.73
CA ALA A 506 6.64 12.58 8.04
C ALA A 506 7.90 13.43 8.31
N THR A 507 8.82 12.92 9.14
CA THR A 507 10.07 13.63 9.47
C THR A 507 10.98 13.78 8.26
N SER A 508 11.08 12.74 7.42
CA SER A 508 11.90 12.76 6.20
C SER A 508 11.48 13.88 5.26
N VAL A 509 10.20 13.95 4.94
CA VAL A 509 9.67 14.97 4.01
C VAL A 509 9.66 16.35 4.67
N ALA A 510 9.20 16.48 5.92
CA ALA A 510 9.18 17.77 6.61
C ALA A 510 10.58 18.37 6.74
N SER A 511 11.59 17.56 7.09
CA SER A 511 12.97 18.04 7.19
C SER A 511 13.56 18.48 5.86
N SER A 512 13.19 17.81 4.77
CA SER A 512 13.60 18.19 3.41
C SER A 512 12.88 19.46 2.95
N PHE A 513 11.59 19.58 3.24
CA PHE A 513 10.81 20.78 2.99
C PHE A 513 11.43 22.03 3.63
N LEU A 514 11.79 21.95 4.90
CA LEU A 514 12.35 23.08 5.65
C LEU A 514 13.72 23.53 5.14
N THR A 515 14.44 22.70 4.40
CA THR A 515 15.73 23.07 3.78
C THR A 515 15.56 23.68 2.38
N THR A 516 14.34 23.81 1.86
CA THR A 516 14.06 24.35 0.54
C THR A 516 14.23 25.88 0.53
N GLU A 517 15.00 26.39 -0.44
CA GLU A 517 15.22 27.84 -0.63
C GLU A 517 14.61 28.35 -1.95
N SER A 518 14.55 27.52 -2.96
CA SER A 518 13.95 27.89 -4.25
C SER A 518 13.05 26.79 -4.79
N VAL A 519 12.02 27.19 -5.53
CA VAL A 519 11.06 26.31 -6.17
C VAL A 519 10.94 26.68 -7.64
N VAL A 520 11.01 25.69 -8.53
CA VAL A 520 11.01 25.87 -9.98
C VAL A 520 9.79 25.19 -10.59
N ALA A 521 8.85 25.96 -11.09
CA ALA A 521 7.65 25.47 -11.75
C ALA A 521 7.73 25.58 -13.27
N THR A 522 7.03 24.70 -13.98
CA THR A 522 6.84 24.82 -15.43
C THR A 522 5.67 25.75 -15.70
N ILE A 523 5.87 26.79 -16.51
CA ILE A 523 4.80 27.69 -16.95
C ILE A 523 3.94 26.90 -17.94
N LYS A 524 2.63 26.75 -17.65
CA LYS A 524 1.66 26.24 -18.61
C LYS A 524 1.42 27.34 -19.64
N GLU A 525 1.91 27.16 -20.86
CA GLU A 525 1.53 28.05 -21.98
C GLU A 525 0.04 27.90 -22.24
N PRO A 526 -0.71 28.98 -22.43
CA PRO A 526 -2.11 28.89 -22.85
C PRO A 526 -2.17 28.09 -24.15
N ALA A 527 -3.09 27.15 -24.24
CA ALA A 527 -3.32 26.40 -25.47
C ALA A 527 -3.50 27.40 -26.63
N PRO A 528 -2.83 27.17 -27.78
CA PRO A 528 -3.04 28.04 -28.93
C PRO A 528 -4.54 28.12 -29.22
N ALA A 529 -5.07 29.36 -29.37
CA ALA A 529 -6.46 29.55 -29.70
C ALA A 529 -6.79 28.72 -30.95
N ALA A 530 -7.84 27.92 -30.88
CA ALA A 530 -8.30 27.17 -32.04
C ALA A 530 -8.46 28.13 -33.20
N PRO A 531 -7.96 27.82 -34.42
CA PRO A 531 -8.14 28.69 -35.57
C PRO A 531 -9.63 28.97 -35.74
N ALA A 532 -9.97 30.26 -35.85
CA ALA A 532 -11.35 30.70 -36.10
C ALA A 532 -11.87 29.91 -37.29
N ALA A 533 -13.02 29.25 -37.14
CA ALA A 533 -13.67 28.59 -38.26
C ALA A 533 -13.81 29.61 -39.41
N PRO A 534 -13.46 29.22 -40.66
CA PRO A 534 -13.63 30.12 -41.79
C PRO A 534 -15.09 30.53 -41.86
N ASP A 535 -15.29 31.86 -41.86
CA ASP A 535 -16.61 32.47 -42.04
C ASP A 535 -17.13 32.03 -43.42
N MET A 536 -18.06 31.07 -43.44
CA MET A 536 -18.81 30.71 -44.64
C MET A 536 -19.83 31.78 -44.92
N GLY A 537 -19.32 32.99 -45.27
CA GLY A 537 -20.10 34.10 -45.75
C GLY A 537 -20.92 33.71 -46.98
N GLY A 538 -22.17 33.99 -46.88
CA GLY A 538 -23.30 33.67 -47.70
C GLY A 538 -23.10 33.52 -49.21
N MET A 539 -23.68 32.48 -49.69
CA MET A 539 -24.18 32.39 -51.08
C MET A 539 -25.71 32.40 -51.00
N TYR A 540 -26.26 33.56 -51.31
CA TYR A 540 -27.62 33.68 -51.87
C TYR A 540 -27.52 33.68 -53.38
#